data_f51d5efd4e57e3f27ac6682884138845
#
_entry.id   f51d5efd4e57e3f27ac6682884138845
#
_cell.length_a   1.000
_cell.length_b   1.000
_cell.length_c   1.000
_cell.angle_alpha   90.00
_cell.angle_beta   90.00
_cell.angle_gamma   90.00
#
_symmetry.space_group_name_H-M   'P 1'
#
loop_
_entity.id
_entity.type
_entity.pdbx_description
1 polymer ?
#
loop_
_entity_poly.entity_id
_entity_poly.type
_entity_poly.pdbx_seq_one_letter_code
_entity_poly.pdbx_strand_id
1 'polypeptide(L)' 'MKHNHFIRKGKLGTEIYIPDKNQKGYTAFFKDFSNIVTQGETIKEAQQNLWNTVFDILKNFLKNK' A
#
# COMPACT_ATOMS: atom_id res chain seq x y z
N MET A 1 1.90 23.00 5.21
CA MET A 1 1.58 22.63 4.94
C MET A 1 0.81 21.66 4.90
N LYS A 2 0.26 21.11 4.08
CA LYS A 2 -0.61 20.25 4.07
C LYS A 2 -0.11 19.00 3.67
N HIS A 3 -0.30 17.91 4.30
CA HIS A 3 0.09 16.63 3.87
C HIS A 3 -1.11 16.01 3.29
N ASN A 4 -1.15 15.84 2.03
CA ASN A 4 -2.29 15.28 1.35
C ASN A 4 -2.20 13.78 1.35
N HIS A 5 -2.55 13.20 2.46
CA HIS A 5 -2.63 11.75 2.53
C HIS A 5 -4.00 11.31 2.04
N PHE A 6 -4.03 10.28 1.22
CA PHE A 6 -5.28 9.71 0.79
C PHE A 6 -5.52 8.45 1.60
N ILE A 7 -6.67 8.37 2.22
CA ILE A 7 -7.00 7.26 3.08
C ILE A 7 -8.20 6.53 2.50
N ARG A 8 -8.08 5.23 2.37
CA ARG A 8 -9.15 4.44 1.81
C ARG A 8 -9.41 3.23 2.69
N LYS A 9 -10.66 2.98 3.01
CA LYS A 9 -11.03 1.82 3.80
C LYS A 9 -11.38 0.71 2.85
N GLY A 10 -10.59 -0.34 2.85
CA GLY A 10 -10.80 -1.47 1.98
C GLY A 10 -11.08 -2.73 2.75
N LYS A 11 -11.23 -3.82 2.00
CA LYS A 11 -11.53 -5.10 2.61
C LYS A 11 -10.41 -5.65 3.47
N LEU A 12 -9.18 -5.32 3.12
CA LEU A 12 -8.03 -5.81 3.86
C LEU A 12 -7.60 -4.86 4.97
N GLY A 13 -8.25 -3.72 5.07
CA GLY A 13 -7.91 -2.75 6.08
C GLY A 13 -7.83 -1.35 5.51
N THR A 14 -7.37 -0.42 6.33
CA THR A 14 -7.26 0.96 5.91
C THR A 14 -5.95 1.16 5.17
N GLU A 15 -6.06 1.63 3.94
CA GLU A 15 -4.92 1.88 3.07
C GLU A 15 -4.56 3.35 3.13
N ILE A 16 -3.29 3.65 3.23
CA ILE A 16 -2.82 5.02 3.29
C ILE A 16 -1.88 5.25 2.11
N TYR A 17 -2.12 6.34 1.38
CA TYR A 17 -1.33 6.71 0.21
C TYR A 17 -0.73 8.07 0.44
N ILE A 18 0.58 8.16 0.37
CA ILE A 18 1.30 9.40 0.59
C ILE A 18 1.97 9.85 -0.70
N PRO A 19 1.61 11.03 -1.22
CA PRO A 19 2.26 11.52 -2.43
C PRO A 19 3.72 11.81 -2.18
N ASP A 20 4.52 11.50 -3.19
CA ASP A 20 5.93 11.81 -3.12
C ASP A 20 6.11 13.29 -3.40
N LYS A 21 6.87 13.99 -2.57
CA LYS A 21 7.08 15.40 -2.77
C LYS A 21 7.98 15.70 -3.93
N ASN A 22 8.95 14.88 -4.18
CA ASN A 22 9.98 15.17 -5.17
C ASN A 22 9.81 14.49 -6.49
N GLN A 23 8.95 13.50 -6.55
CA GLN A 23 8.76 12.75 -7.78
C GLN A 23 7.31 12.40 -7.94
N LYS A 24 6.96 11.93 -9.13
CA LYS A 24 5.65 11.47 -9.33
C LYS A 24 5.52 10.20 -8.58
N GLY A 25 4.43 9.93 -7.99
CA GLY A 25 4.20 8.64 -7.38
C GLY A 25 3.64 8.74 -5.99
N TYR A 26 3.35 7.58 -5.45
CA TYR A 26 2.74 7.44 -4.14
C TYR A 26 3.35 6.27 -3.40
N THR A 27 3.47 6.44 -2.09
CA THR A 27 3.84 5.36 -1.20
C THR A 27 2.55 4.86 -0.56
N ALA A 28 2.37 3.55 -0.53
CA ALA A 28 1.14 2.96 0.00
C ALA A 28 1.47 1.94 1.07
N PHE A 29 0.67 1.93 2.12
CA PHE A 29 0.81 0.94 3.17
C PHE A 29 -0.51 0.82 3.91
N PHE A 30 -0.65 -0.25 4.68
CA PHE A 30 -1.80 -0.41 5.53
C PHE A 30 -1.54 0.23 6.88
N LYS A 31 -2.55 0.91 7.39
CA LYS A 31 -2.42 1.58 8.66
C LYS A 31 -1.96 0.65 9.76
N ASP A 32 -2.51 -0.56 9.78
CA ASP A 32 -2.22 -1.51 10.84
C ASP A 32 -1.03 -2.43 10.57
N PHE A 33 -0.48 -2.36 9.36
CA PHE A 33 0.66 -3.19 8.98
C PHE A 33 1.67 -2.33 8.28
N SER A 34 2.23 -1.38 9.00
CA SER A 34 3.10 -0.40 8.35
C SER A 34 4.43 -0.97 7.89
N ASN A 35 4.71 -2.21 8.22
CA ASN A 35 5.92 -2.83 7.70
C ASN A 35 5.78 -3.31 6.25
N ILE A 36 4.57 -3.29 5.71
CA ILE A 36 4.35 -3.61 4.31
C ILE A 36 4.15 -2.30 3.58
N VAL A 37 5.15 -1.90 2.82
CA VAL A 37 5.15 -0.62 2.13
C VAL A 37 5.43 -0.83 0.66
N THR A 38 4.63 -0.21 -0.20
CA THR A 38 4.83 -0.31 -1.64
C THR A 38 4.78 1.07 -2.25
N GLN A 39 5.10 1.14 -3.53
CA GLN A 39 5.09 2.38 -4.27
C GLN A 39 4.46 2.17 -5.63
N GLY A 40 3.99 3.25 -6.22
CA GLY A 40 3.45 3.22 -7.57
C GLY A 40 3.37 4.63 -8.09
N GLU A 41 3.29 4.77 -9.39
CA GLU A 41 3.22 6.10 -10.00
C GLU A 41 1.85 6.73 -9.86
N THR A 42 0.84 5.92 -9.71
CA THR A 42 -0.52 6.39 -9.47
C THR A 42 -1.05 5.70 -8.24
N ILE A 43 -2.14 6.21 -7.71
CA ILE A 43 -2.76 5.57 -6.56
C ILE A 43 -3.19 4.16 -6.93
N LYS A 44 -3.73 4.00 -8.13
CA LYS A 44 -4.18 2.69 -8.57
C LYS A 44 -3.01 1.71 -8.65
N GLU A 45 -1.90 2.15 -9.17
CA GLU A 45 -0.73 1.29 -9.27
C GLU A 45 -0.18 0.94 -7.90
N ALA A 46 -0.11 1.94 -7.02
CA ALA A 46 0.35 1.69 -5.66
C ALA A 46 -0.58 0.71 -4.95
N GLN A 47 -1.87 0.83 -5.19
CA GLN A 47 -2.85 -0.07 -4.61
C GLN A 47 -2.65 -1.50 -5.10
N GLN A 48 -2.46 -1.66 -6.39
CA GLN A 48 -2.24 -2.97 -6.96
C GLN A 48 -0.98 -3.61 -6.40
N ASN A 49 0.06 -2.81 -6.27
CA ASN A 49 1.31 -3.32 -5.71
C ASN A 49 1.15 -3.72 -4.26
N LEU A 50 0.41 -2.93 -3.51
CA LEU A 50 0.16 -3.22 -2.11
C LEU A 50 -0.60 -4.55 -1.95
N TRP A 51 -1.67 -4.70 -2.73
CA TRP A 51 -2.46 -5.91 -2.67
C TRP A 51 -1.68 -7.13 -3.13
N ASN A 52 -0.90 -6.98 -4.19
CA ASN A 52 -0.08 -8.08 -4.68
C ASN A 52 0.92 -8.53 -3.64
N THR A 53 1.49 -7.58 -2.92
CA THR A 53 2.45 -7.91 -1.88
C THR A 53 1.78 -8.71 -0.77
N VAL A 54 0.58 -8.31 -0.37
CA VAL A 54 -0.15 -9.02 0.66
C VAL A 54 -0.50 -10.43 0.20
N PHE A 55 -0.97 -10.55 -1.04
CA PHE A 55 -1.31 -11.86 -1.57
C PHE A 55 -0.10 -12.78 -1.65
N ASP A 56 1.04 -12.24 -2.02
CA ASP A 56 2.27 -13.03 -2.04
C ASP A 56 2.63 -13.54 -0.66
N ILE A 57 2.52 -12.69 0.32
CA ILE A 57 2.84 -13.06 1.68
C ILE A 57 1.89 -14.17 2.17
N LEU A 58 0.61 -14.02 1.89
CA LEU A 58 -0.36 -15.02 2.29
C LEU A 58 -0.12 -16.35 1.59
N LYS A 59 0.20 -16.28 0.31
CA LYS A 59 0.47 -17.46 -0.46
C LYS A 59 1.64 -18.23 0.11
N ASN A 60 2.72 -17.53 0.43
CA ASN A 60 3.88 -18.15 1.00
C ASN A 60 3.61 -18.72 2.38
N PHE A 61 2.81 -18.01 3.14
CA PHE A 61 2.44 -18.48 4.46
C PHE A 61 1.67 -19.79 4.37
N LEU A 62 0.72 -19.87 3.46
CA LEU A 62 -0.08 -21.08 3.30
C LEU A 62 0.73 -22.23 2.76
N LYS A 63 1.69 -21.92 1.92
CA LYS A 63 2.54 -22.95 1.37
C LYS A 63 3.43 -23.62 2.38
N ASN A 64 3.83 -22.88 3.36
CA ASN A 64 4.76 -23.37 4.36
C ASN A 64 4.10 -24.16 5.48
N LYS A 65 2.84 -24.40 5.35
CA LYS A 65 2.15 -25.14 6.40
C LYS A 65 2.36 -26.64 6.30
#